data_b583579d1f6aa604c6b902b642bf53a8
#
_entry.id   b583579d1f6aa604c6b902b642bf53a8
#
_cell.length_a   1.000
_cell.length_b   1.000
_cell.length_c   1.000
_cell.angle_alpha   90.00
_cell.angle_beta   90.00
_cell.angle_gamma   90.00
#
_symmetry.space_group_name_H-M   'P 1'
#
loop_
_entity.id
_entity.type
_entity.pdbx_description
1 polymer ?
#
loop_
_entity_poly.entity_id
_entity_poly.type
_entity_poly.pdbx_seq_one_letter_code
_entity_poly.pdbx_strand_id
1 'polypeptide(L)'
;PNGDIYLANGYASNHVFRFDKTGKYLSHFGKQGNGLQEFNTCHGMTLDTRYEPPRLLICDRNHQPKGRLVHYSLEGEFIEEVITGLGMPTSASVQGDYVSVPDLHGRVVILDKTNTIMAVLGHNPDPAKGGNFNIPQDQWIEGVFSGTHGSYWDREGNLYVQDWNVSGRIMKLVRVQP
;
A
#
# COMPACT_ATOMS: atom_id res chain seq x y z
N PRO A 1 17.91 -0.53 6.92
CA PRO A 1 19.24 -1.15 7.06
C PRO A 1 20.08 -0.53 8.17
N ASN A 2 19.99 0.81 8.36
CA ASN A 2 20.75 1.56 9.38
C ASN A 2 19.94 1.83 10.67
N GLY A 3 18.68 1.40 10.71
CA GLY A 3 17.75 1.62 11.81
C GLY A 3 16.99 2.94 11.76
N ASP A 4 17.09 3.71 10.69
CA ASP A 4 16.32 4.93 10.52
C ASP A 4 14.82 4.64 10.47
N ILE A 5 14.05 5.59 11.01
CA ILE A 5 12.59 5.55 11.12
C ILE A 5 12.02 6.55 10.12
N TYR A 6 11.06 6.09 9.33
CA TYR A 6 10.33 6.92 8.37
C TYR A 6 8.86 7.03 8.80
N LEU A 7 8.33 8.24 8.79
CA LEU A 7 6.95 8.56 9.18
C LEU A 7 6.25 9.32 8.05
N ALA A 8 5.25 8.69 7.44
CA ALA A 8 4.38 9.36 6.47
C ALA A 8 3.27 10.15 7.19
N ASN A 9 3.15 11.44 6.92
CA ASN A 9 2.15 12.34 7.51
C ASN A 9 1.12 12.78 6.46
N GLY A 10 0.43 11.83 5.86
CA GLY A 10 -0.46 12.07 4.73
C GLY A 10 -1.76 12.79 5.06
N TYR A 11 -2.20 12.79 6.32
CA TYR A 11 -3.43 13.48 6.73
C TYR A 11 -3.22 14.93 7.16
N ALA A 12 -1.98 15.40 7.16
CA ALA A 12 -1.67 16.78 7.54
C ALA A 12 -0.73 17.44 6.52
N SER A 13 0.58 17.28 6.68
CA SER A 13 1.57 18.03 5.88
C SER A 13 1.93 17.39 4.55
N ASN A 14 1.55 16.14 4.32
CA ASN A 14 1.97 15.34 3.16
C ASN A 14 3.50 15.25 3.00
N HIS A 15 4.22 15.25 4.13
CA HIS A 15 5.65 14.98 4.17
C HIS A 15 5.90 13.56 4.67
N VAL A 16 7.02 13.00 4.24
CA VAL A 16 7.65 11.84 4.88
C VAL A 16 8.83 12.35 5.69
N PHE A 17 8.78 12.12 7.00
CA PHE A 17 9.83 12.51 7.94
C PHE A 17 10.79 11.35 8.14
N ARG A 18 12.08 11.64 8.23
CA ARG A 18 13.15 10.69 8.55
C ARG A 18 13.75 11.04 9.91
N PHE A 19 13.87 10.03 10.74
CA PHE A 19 14.52 10.10 12.05
C PHE A 19 15.60 9.02 12.12
N ASP A 20 16.64 9.24 12.90
CA ASP A 20 17.60 8.18 13.19
C ASP A 20 16.99 7.13 14.15
N LYS A 21 17.75 6.07 14.42
CA LYS A 21 17.34 4.97 15.31
C LYS A 21 17.08 5.41 16.77
N THR A 22 17.47 6.61 17.17
CA THR A 22 17.22 7.17 18.50
C THR A 22 15.99 8.08 18.53
N GLY A 23 15.36 8.32 17.37
CA GLY A 23 14.22 9.22 17.20
C GLY A 23 14.62 10.69 16.98
N LYS A 24 15.90 10.99 16.74
CA LYS A 24 16.34 12.33 16.39
C LYS A 24 15.96 12.63 14.93
N TYR A 25 15.29 13.76 14.71
CA TYR A 25 14.94 14.25 13.38
C TYR A 25 16.20 14.47 12.51
N LEU A 26 16.14 13.98 11.29
CA LEU A 26 17.19 14.12 10.29
C LEU A 26 16.76 14.99 9.10
N SER A 27 15.64 14.66 8.46
CA SER A 27 15.15 15.33 7.24
C SER A 27 13.69 15.04 7.00
N HIS A 28 13.13 15.70 5.99
CA HIS A 28 11.83 15.34 5.41
C HIS A 28 11.85 15.58 3.90
N PHE A 29 10.92 14.95 3.20
CA PHE A 29 10.71 15.13 1.76
C PHE A 29 9.21 15.05 1.42
N GLY A 30 8.88 15.40 0.18
CA GLY A 30 7.50 15.53 -0.28
C GLY A 30 6.86 16.82 0.18
N LYS A 31 5.67 17.08 -0.30
CA LYS A 31 4.76 18.17 0.09
C LYS A 31 3.39 17.89 -0.48
N GLN A 32 2.38 18.64 -0.04
CA GLN A 32 1.02 18.49 -0.56
C GLN A 32 0.93 18.91 -2.03
N GLY A 33 0.26 18.10 -2.85
CA GLY A 33 -0.03 18.38 -4.24
C GLY A 33 -0.24 17.11 -5.08
N ASN A 34 -0.32 17.30 -6.41
CA ASN A 34 -0.47 16.21 -7.38
C ASN A 34 0.64 16.21 -8.44
N GLY A 35 1.73 16.92 -8.20
CA GLY A 35 2.93 16.86 -9.04
C GLY A 35 3.73 15.58 -8.80
N LEU A 36 4.74 15.37 -9.64
CA LEU A 36 5.53 14.12 -9.65
C LEU A 36 6.14 13.79 -8.28
N GLN A 37 6.67 14.80 -7.58
CA GLN A 37 7.31 14.66 -6.26
C GLN A 37 6.43 15.18 -5.10
N GLU A 38 5.15 15.37 -5.35
CA GLU A 38 4.16 15.82 -4.38
C GLU A 38 3.28 14.65 -3.96
N PHE A 39 2.62 14.75 -2.83
CA PHE A 39 1.69 13.75 -2.32
C PHE A 39 0.30 14.34 -2.08
N ASN A 40 -0.70 13.56 -2.42
CA ASN A 40 -2.06 13.78 -1.97
C ASN A 40 -2.46 12.59 -1.10
N THR A 41 -2.12 12.68 0.18
CA THR A 41 -2.20 11.62 1.19
C THR A 41 -1.15 10.51 0.98
N CYS A 42 0.13 10.78 1.31
CA CYS A 42 1.12 9.73 1.48
C CYS A 42 0.71 8.84 2.67
N HIS A 43 0.04 7.71 2.36
CA HIS A 43 -0.69 6.93 3.35
C HIS A 43 0.15 5.81 3.96
N GLY A 44 0.40 4.76 3.21
CA GLY A 44 1.24 3.64 3.65
C GLY A 44 2.60 3.66 2.98
N MET A 45 3.58 3.08 3.65
CA MET A 45 4.94 3.03 3.15
C MET A 45 5.60 1.72 3.61
N THR A 46 6.42 1.13 2.74
CA THR A 46 7.23 -0.04 3.07
C THR A 46 8.63 0.07 2.49
N LEU A 47 9.56 -0.68 3.06
CA LEU A 47 10.89 -0.87 2.47
C LEU A 47 10.76 -1.91 1.34
N ASP A 48 10.99 -1.47 0.12
CA ASP A 48 10.97 -2.35 -1.05
C ASP A 48 12.35 -2.99 -1.26
N THR A 49 12.46 -4.22 -0.79
CA THR A 49 13.67 -5.05 -0.87
C THR A 49 13.79 -5.83 -2.17
N ARG A 50 12.90 -5.62 -3.14
CA ARG A 50 13.02 -6.19 -4.48
C ARG A 50 14.15 -5.55 -5.28
N TYR A 51 14.64 -4.41 -4.82
CA TYR A 51 15.71 -3.62 -5.44
C TYR A 51 16.96 -3.54 -4.55
N GLU A 52 18.11 -3.35 -5.18
CA GLU A 52 19.39 -3.08 -4.52
C GLU A 52 20.02 -1.81 -5.10
N PRO A 53 20.21 -0.73 -4.33
CA PRO A 53 19.80 -0.61 -2.94
C PRO A 53 18.27 -0.60 -2.74
N PRO A 54 17.79 -0.96 -1.54
CA PRO A 54 16.36 -0.96 -1.26
C PRO A 54 15.76 0.45 -1.30
N ARG A 55 14.47 0.54 -1.62
CA ARG A 55 13.75 1.79 -1.82
C ARG A 55 12.59 1.93 -0.85
N LEU A 56 12.13 3.15 -0.63
CA LEU A 56 10.84 3.39 0.01
C LEU A 56 9.74 3.32 -1.05
N LEU A 57 8.82 2.37 -0.92
CA LEU A 57 7.61 2.28 -1.72
C LEU A 57 6.48 2.96 -0.96
N ILE A 58 5.92 4.03 -1.52
CA ILE A 58 4.95 4.90 -0.86
C ILE A 58 3.64 4.89 -1.62
N CYS A 59 2.54 4.69 -0.89
CA CYS A 59 1.18 4.79 -1.41
C CYS A 59 0.72 6.24 -1.38
N ASP A 60 0.61 6.89 -2.53
CA ASP A 60 0.01 8.21 -2.70
C ASP A 60 -1.48 8.03 -3.00
N ARG A 61 -2.27 7.90 -1.91
CA ARG A 61 -3.62 7.35 -1.95
C ARG A 61 -4.62 8.17 -2.73
N ASN A 62 -4.62 9.48 -2.54
CA ASN A 62 -5.60 10.40 -3.13
C ASN A 62 -5.03 11.18 -4.32
N HIS A 63 -3.91 10.73 -4.89
CA HIS A 63 -3.34 11.36 -6.08
C HIS A 63 -4.38 11.46 -7.20
N GLN A 64 -4.35 12.54 -7.97
CA GLN A 64 -5.30 12.77 -9.05
C GLN A 64 -4.66 12.46 -10.41
N PRO A 65 -5.42 11.84 -11.33
CA PRO A 65 -6.85 11.47 -11.23
C PRO A 65 -7.12 10.18 -10.47
N LYS A 66 -6.10 9.43 -10.09
CA LYS A 66 -6.20 8.15 -9.35
C LYS A 66 -4.97 7.94 -8.49
N GLY A 67 -5.11 7.15 -7.41
CA GLY A 67 -4.01 6.77 -6.57
C GLY A 67 -2.85 6.10 -7.31
N ARG A 68 -1.66 6.23 -6.76
CA ARG A 68 -0.41 5.71 -7.34
C ARG A 68 0.54 5.17 -6.29
N LEU A 69 1.57 4.47 -6.75
CA LEU A 69 2.74 4.14 -5.96
C LEU A 69 3.95 4.88 -6.52
N VAL A 70 4.84 5.30 -5.63
CA VAL A 70 6.09 5.98 -5.99
C VAL A 70 7.27 5.39 -5.22
N HIS A 71 8.44 5.38 -5.84
CA HIS A 71 9.70 5.04 -5.20
C HIS A 71 10.51 6.28 -4.83
N TYR A 72 11.04 6.24 -3.62
CA TYR A 72 12.05 7.19 -3.13
C TYR A 72 13.27 6.44 -2.60
N SER A 73 14.44 7.08 -2.65
CA SER A 73 15.63 6.58 -1.97
C SER A 73 15.45 6.69 -0.45
N LEU A 74 16.33 6.05 0.31
CA LEU A 74 16.37 6.19 1.77
C LEU A 74 16.81 7.59 2.21
N GLU A 75 17.39 8.38 1.33
CA GLU A 75 17.76 9.78 1.54
C GLU A 75 16.60 10.74 1.24
N GLY A 76 15.52 10.25 0.60
CA GLY A 76 14.34 11.03 0.25
C GLY A 76 14.40 11.62 -1.17
N GLU A 77 15.22 11.08 -2.04
CA GLU A 77 15.27 11.45 -3.45
C GLU A 77 14.21 10.67 -4.23
N PHE A 78 13.43 11.35 -5.05
CA PHE A 78 12.46 10.70 -5.93
C PHE A 78 13.17 9.86 -6.99
N ILE A 79 12.72 8.62 -7.15
CA ILE A 79 13.26 7.68 -8.13
C ILE A 79 12.32 7.55 -9.33
N GLU A 80 11.08 7.13 -9.07
CA GLU A 80 10.12 6.87 -10.15
C GLU A 80 8.67 6.82 -9.65
N GLU A 81 7.75 7.02 -10.56
CA GLU A 81 6.36 6.62 -10.42
C GLU A 81 6.26 5.15 -10.82
N VAL A 82 5.93 4.29 -9.85
CA VAL A 82 5.91 2.83 -10.00
C VAL A 82 4.72 2.37 -10.82
N ILE A 83 3.54 2.85 -10.46
CA ILE A 83 2.28 2.55 -11.12
C ILE A 83 1.24 3.61 -10.77
N THR A 84 0.41 3.96 -11.75
CA THR A 84 -0.75 4.84 -11.61
C THR A 84 -2.04 4.10 -11.87
N GLY A 85 -3.15 4.77 -11.65
CA GLY A 85 -4.47 4.20 -11.98
C GLY A 85 -5.02 3.24 -10.95
N LEU A 86 -4.37 3.13 -9.79
CA LEU A 86 -4.93 2.48 -8.61
C LEU A 86 -6.13 3.28 -8.11
N GLY A 87 -7.01 2.63 -7.35
CA GLY A 87 -8.09 3.33 -6.68
C GLY A 87 -7.57 4.19 -5.52
N MET A 88 -7.62 3.63 -4.33
CA MET A 88 -7.11 4.24 -3.09
C MET A 88 -6.12 3.29 -2.40
N PRO A 89 -4.86 3.19 -2.87
CA PRO A 89 -3.86 2.31 -2.27
C PRO A 89 -3.56 2.75 -0.83
N THR A 90 -3.54 1.80 0.10
CA THR A 90 -3.44 2.09 1.53
C THR A 90 -2.11 1.71 2.15
N SER A 91 -1.59 0.57 1.76
CA SER A 91 -0.32 0.04 2.25
C SER A 91 0.35 -0.82 1.19
N ALA A 92 1.52 -1.32 1.48
CA ALA A 92 2.21 -2.29 0.64
C ALA A 92 2.98 -3.28 1.52
N SER A 93 3.06 -4.54 1.08
CA SER A 93 3.86 -5.56 1.74
C SER A 93 4.63 -6.37 0.71
N VAL A 94 5.94 -6.52 0.93
CA VAL A 94 6.87 -7.16 0.00
C VAL A 94 7.16 -8.58 0.43
N GLN A 95 7.16 -9.52 -0.53
CA GLN A 95 7.59 -10.91 -0.35
C GLN A 95 8.33 -11.40 -1.59
N GLY A 96 9.65 -11.63 -1.48
CA GLY A 96 10.48 -12.02 -2.62
C GLY A 96 10.37 -10.99 -3.75
N ASP A 97 9.95 -11.44 -4.93
CA ASP A 97 9.77 -10.57 -6.10
C ASP A 97 8.38 -9.93 -6.20
N TYR A 98 7.51 -10.12 -5.20
CA TYR A 98 6.13 -9.64 -5.24
C TYR A 98 5.87 -8.56 -4.19
N VAL A 99 4.92 -7.69 -4.51
CA VAL A 99 4.32 -6.76 -3.56
C VAL A 99 2.81 -6.83 -3.62
N SER A 100 2.16 -6.89 -2.46
CA SER A 100 0.71 -6.76 -2.33
C SER A 100 0.36 -5.33 -1.95
N VAL A 101 -0.66 -4.79 -2.61
CA VAL A 101 -1.15 -3.43 -2.42
C VAL A 101 -2.65 -3.46 -2.18
N PRO A 102 -3.10 -3.38 -0.94
CA PRO A 102 -4.51 -3.18 -0.62
C PRO A 102 -5.03 -1.86 -1.19
N ASP A 103 -6.21 -1.92 -1.78
CA ASP A 103 -6.94 -0.78 -2.34
C ASP A 103 -8.31 -0.70 -1.67
N LEU A 104 -8.62 0.44 -1.06
CA LEU A 104 -9.87 0.67 -0.32
C LEU A 104 -11.15 0.39 -1.12
N HIS A 105 -11.05 0.30 -2.44
CA HIS A 105 -12.17 -0.14 -3.28
C HIS A 105 -12.44 -1.66 -3.21
N GLY A 106 -11.94 -2.34 -2.19
CA GLY A 106 -12.26 -3.74 -1.89
C GLY A 106 -11.51 -4.72 -2.79
N ARG A 107 -10.20 -4.54 -2.95
CA ARG A 107 -9.34 -5.46 -3.69
C ARG A 107 -7.90 -5.39 -3.21
N VAL A 108 -7.10 -6.40 -3.54
CA VAL A 108 -5.65 -6.36 -3.38
C VAL A 108 -5.00 -6.54 -4.75
N VAL A 109 -4.11 -5.63 -5.10
CA VAL A 109 -3.32 -5.72 -6.34
C VAL A 109 -1.98 -6.38 -6.01
N ILE A 110 -1.57 -7.36 -6.79
CA ILE A 110 -0.26 -8.00 -6.70
C ILE A 110 0.59 -7.55 -7.89
N LEU A 111 1.75 -6.96 -7.58
CA LEU A 111 2.74 -6.57 -8.59
C LEU A 111 3.96 -7.49 -8.50
N ASP A 112 4.58 -7.76 -9.64
CA ASP A 112 5.88 -8.42 -9.71
C ASP A 112 7.05 -7.45 -9.57
N LYS A 113 8.28 -7.95 -9.73
CA LYS A 113 9.52 -7.16 -9.67
C LYS A 113 9.63 -6.09 -10.76
N THR A 114 8.90 -6.24 -11.87
CA THR A 114 8.83 -5.25 -12.95
C THR A 114 7.70 -4.24 -12.76
N ASN A 115 7.00 -4.31 -11.62
CA ASN A 115 5.83 -3.52 -11.29
C ASN A 115 4.62 -3.78 -12.20
N THR A 116 4.60 -4.95 -12.86
CA THR A 116 3.46 -5.41 -13.65
C THR A 116 2.41 -6.03 -12.74
N ILE A 117 1.13 -5.73 -12.99
CA ILE A 117 0.01 -6.35 -12.27
C ILE A 117 -0.07 -7.83 -12.65
N MET A 118 0.20 -8.70 -11.68
CA MET A 118 0.10 -10.15 -11.83
C MET A 118 -1.28 -10.69 -11.46
N ALA A 119 -1.92 -10.06 -10.48
CA ALA A 119 -3.24 -10.48 -10.02
C ALA A 119 -3.99 -9.32 -9.35
N VAL A 120 -5.31 -9.40 -9.39
CA VAL A 120 -6.23 -8.59 -8.59
C VAL A 120 -7.08 -9.56 -7.78
N LEU A 121 -6.91 -9.55 -6.47
CA LEU A 121 -7.53 -10.51 -5.56
C LEU A 121 -8.74 -9.89 -4.87
N GLY A 122 -9.78 -10.69 -4.69
CA GLY A 122 -10.94 -10.40 -3.86
C GLY A 122 -11.78 -9.21 -4.31
N HIS A 123 -11.66 -8.79 -5.57
CA HIS A 123 -12.46 -7.69 -6.11
C HIS A 123 -13.95 -7.95 -5.95
N ASN A 124 -14.66 -6.97 -5.40
CA ASN A 124 -16.10 -7.08 -5.21
C ASN A 124 -16.82 -6.91 -6.55
N PRO A 125 -17.61 -7.90 -7.00
CA PRO A 125 -18.36 -7.80 -8.24
C PRO A 125 -19.50 -6.76 -8.18
N ASP A 126 -19.96 -6.43 -6.97
CA ASP A 126 -20.95 -5.38 -6.74
C ASP A 126 -20.20 -4.05 -6.46
N PRO A 127 -20.20 -3.09 -7.41
CA PRO A 127 -19.51 -1.82 -7.24
C PRO A 127 -20.07 -0.97 -6.09
N ALA A 128 -21.29 -1.22 -5.63
CA ALA A 128 -21.85 -0.53 -4.46
C ALA A 128 -21.28 -1.06 -3.13
N LYS A 129 -20.64 -2.22 -3.15
CA LYS A 129 -20.00 -2.85 -1.99
C LYS A 129 -18.48 -2.65 -1.96
N GLY A 130 -17.85 -2.39 -3.09
CA GLY A 130 -16.45 -1.99 -3.16
C GLY A 130 -16.25 -0.59 -2.59
N GLY A 131 -15.44 -0.44 -1.53
CA GLY A 131 -15.27 0.83 -0.81
C GLY A 131 -16.37 1.13 0.20
N ASN A 132 -17.29 0.20 0.44
CA ASN A 132 -18.34 0.35 1.44
C ASN A 132 -17.92 -0.33 2.77
N PHE A 133 -17.66 0.48 3.78
CA PHE A 133 -17.18 0.01 5.09
C PHE A 133 -18.30 -0.42 6.05
N ASN A 134 -19.57 -0.29 5.63
CA ASN A 134 -20.75 -0.61 6.43
C ASN A 134 -21.45 -1.91 6.02
N ILE A 135 -20.77 -2.79 5.28
CA ILE A 135 -21.33 -4.09 4.90
C ILE A 135 -21.47 -4.97 6.14
N PRO A 136 -22.69 -5.39 6.52
CA PRO A 136 -22.91 -6.26 7.67
C PRO A 136 -22.36 -7.67 7.41
N GLN A 137 -22.06 -8.40 8.49
CA GLN A 137 -21.37 -9.68 8.42
C GLN A 137 -22.13 -10.76 7.62
N ASP A 138 -23.47 -10.75 7.70
CA ASP A 138 -24.34 -11.69 6.99
C ASP A 138 -24.36 -11.49 5.46
N GLN A 139 -23.79 -10.37 4.99
CA GLN A 139 -23.60 -10.06 3.57
C GLN A 139 -22.17 -10.27 3.06
N TRP A 140 -21.27 -10.74 3.92
CA TRP A 140 -19.91 -11.01 3.52
C TRP A 140 -19.85 -12.25 2.61
N ILE A 141 -19.02 -12.15 1.59
CA ILE A 141 -18.71 -13.26 0.70
C ILE A 141 -17.26 -13.67 0.98
N GLU A 142 -17.02 -14.97 1.12
CA GLU A 142 -15.67 -15.49 1.30
C GLU A 142 -14.79 -15.16 0.07
N GLY A 143 -13.57 -14.69 0.32
CA GLY A 143 -12.63 -14.29 -0.74
C GLY A 143 -12.95 -12.95 -1.41
N VAL A 144 -14.04 -12.26 -1.02
CA VAL A 144 -14.42 -10.94 -1.57
C VAL A 144 -14.29 -9.88 -0.49
N PHE A 145 -13.67 -8.75 -0.84
CA PHE A 145 -13.41 -7.65 0.08
C PHE A 145 -14.39 -6.49 -0.10
N SER A 146 -14.54 -5.69 0.95
CA SER A 146 -15.30 -4.43 0.91
C SER A 146 -14.42 -3.19 1.00
N GLY A 147 -13.33 -3.24 1.76
CA GLY A 147 -12.43 -2.09 1.92
C GLY A 147 -11.07 -2.49 2.46
N THR A 148 -10.21 -3.05 1.62
CA THR A 148 -8.90 -3.55 2.06
C THR A 148 -8.00 -2.41 2.49
N HIS A 149 -7.38 -2.54 3.69
CA HIS A 149 -6.55 -1.49 4.26
C HIS A 149 -5.12 -1.94 4.56
N GLY A 150 -4.93 -3.16 5.04
CA GLY A 150 -3.62 -3.72 5.34
C GLY A 150 -3.45 -5.11 4.73
N SER A 151 -2.21 -5.46 4.39
CA SER A 151 -1.86 -6.82 4.00
C SER A 151 -0.48 -7.20 4.52
N TYR A 152 -0.29 -8.49 4.76
CA TYR A 152 0.97 -9.04 5.21
C TYR A 152 1.16 -10.47 4.71
N TRP A 153 2.36 -10.79 4.24
CA TRP A 153 2.74 -12.13 3.81
C TRP A 153 3.30 -12.93 4.97
N ASP A 154 2.90 -14.21 5.10
CA ASP A 154 3.63 -15.14 5.96
C ASP A 154 4.84 -15.77 5.22
N ARG A 155 5.61 -16.58 5.94
CA ARG A 155 6.81 -17.22 5.39
C ARG A 155 6.50 -18.26 4.32
N GLU A 156 5.30 -18.82 4.32
CA GLU A 156 4.81 -19.78 3.34
C GLU A 156 4.28 -19.10 2.07
N GLY A 157 4.20 -17.76 2.07
CA GLY A 157 3.68 -16.97 0.95
C GLY A 157 2.16 -16.85 0.95
N ASN A 158 1.48 -17.16 2.05
CA ASN A 158 0.08 -16.83 2.20
C ASN A 158 -0.08 -15.35 2.53
N LEU A 159 -1.17 -14.75 2.06
CA LEU A 159 -1.44 -13.33 2.25
C LEU A 159 -2.57 -13.13 3.26
N TYR A 160 -2.28 -12.44 4.34
CA TYR A 160 -3.30 -11.97 5.29
C TYR A 160 -3.73 -10.58 4.89
N VAL A 161 -5.03 -10.36 4.77
CA VAL A 161 -5.61 -9.08 4.33
C VAL A 161 -6.61 -8.60 5.37
N GLN A 162 -6.38 -7.38 5.83
CA GLN A 162 -7.33 -6.68 6.68
C GLN A 162 -8.36 -5.97 5.79
N ASP A 163 -9.62 -6.35 5.97
CA ASP A 163 -10.76 -5.68 5.37
C ASP A 163 -11.33 -4.69 6.38
N TRP A 164 -11.12 -3.40 6.14
CA TRP A 164 -11.50 -2.33 7.04
C TRP A 164 -12.99 -2.00 6.89
N ASN A 165 -13.78 -2.56 7.77
CA ASN A 165 -15.21 -2.28 7.90
C ASN A 165 -15.62 -2.22 9.38
N VAL A 166 -16.83 -1.76 9.66
CA VAL A 166 -17.30 -1.55 11.04
C VAL A 166 -17.26 -2.79 11.93
N SER A 167 -17.32 -3.98 11.34
CA SER A 167 -17.25 -5.26 12.07
C SER A 167 -15.83 -5.80 12.16
N GLY A 168 -14.88 -5.30 11.36
CA GLY A 168 -13.52 -5.77 11.25
C GLY A 168 -13.42 -7.22 10.73
N ARG A 169 -12.58 -7.43 9.69
CA ARG A 169 -12.35 -8.78 9.15
C ARG A 169 -10.90 -8.92 8.73
N ILE A 170 -10.32 -10.07 9.04
CA ILE A 170 -9.03 -10.49 8.48
C ILE A 170 -9.26 -11.79 7.72
N MET A 171 -8.80 -11.85 6.48
CA MET A 171 -8.84 -13.05 5.65
C MET A 171 -7.43 -13.52 5.33
N LYS A 172 -7.24 -14.85 5.37
CA LYS A 172 -6.05 -15.54 4.89
C LYS A 172 -6.32 -16.05 3.48
N LEU A 173 -5.55 -15.58 2.51
CA LEU A 173 -5.51 -16.13 1.15
C LEU A 173 -4.35 -17.11 1.09
N VAL A 174 -4.65 -18.37 0.87
CA VAL A 174 -3.64 -19.44 0.81
C VAL A 174 -3.03 -19.47 -0.58
N ARG A 175 -1.69 -19.46 -0.65
CA ARG A 175 -0.98 -19.62 -1.92
C ARG A 175 -1.12 -21.05 -2.41
N VAL A 176 -1.78 -21.22 -3.55
CA VAL A 176 -1.82 -22.50 -4.25
C VAL A 176 -0.58 -22.57 -5.14
N GLN A 177 0.21 -23.62 -4.98
CA GLN A 177 1.29 -23.91 -5.92
C GLN A 177 0.69 -24.55 -7.17
N PRO A 178 1.17 -24.22 -8.36
CA PRO A 178 0.70 -24.81 -9.62
C PRO A 178 1.04 -26.30 -9.70
#